data_a6073484cbb00cee29a6d8fb4866ee32
#
_entry.id   a6073484cbb00cee29a6d8fb4866ee32
#
_cell.length_a   1.000
_cell.length_b   1.000
_cell.length_c   1.000
_cell.angle_alpha   90.00
_cell.angle_beta   90.00
_cell.angle_gamma   90.00
#
_symmetry.space_group_name_H-M   'P 1'
#
loop_
_entity.id
_entity.type
_entity.pdbx_description
1 polymer ?
#
loop_
_entity_poly.entity_id
_entity_poly.type
_entity_poly.pdbx_seq_one_letter_code
_entity_poly.pdbx_strand_id
1 'polypeptide(L)'
;ITLMDLLKIIRKHLVTAIIAFVVVVAGVSAYTFLAPPKYTATAQAMATYNASQDGESISQQSTGGTYISNQITSYPTLAATEKVLKPVINELGLDETVDDLAGQITVTNPTNTAFVNIAAVDGDPKQAADIANAVAESLKTVIENDLYTGDTSPVKVSIVQKAQTPLTKSSPKTVLYLAVGVVLGLIVGVFAALIKDLLNTRVEEPSDVRGVVRASSLGSVPVDDLLESKRPVLVSRPNGAIAEEFRRIHTNIEFLQTDRTEGVGQLLVITSAQPSEGKTTMAINTAVALAEDGAKVLLIDAD
;
A
#
# COMPACT_ATOMS: atom_id res chain seq x y z
N ILE A 1 18.46 5.60 -11.27
CA ILE A 1 17.69 4.34 -11.44
C ILE A 1 16.75 4.56 -12.61
N THR A 2 16.99 3.89 -13.73
CA THR A 2 16.10 3.94 -14.88
C THR A 2 14.91 2.98 -14.65
N LEU A 3 13.81 3.17 -15.41
CA LEU A 3 12.64 2.27 -15.33
C LEU A 3 13.01 0.81 -15.66
N MET A 4 14.01 0.63 -16.53
CA MET A 4 14.58 -0.68 -16.89
C MET A 4 15.30 -1.35 -15.71
N ASP A 5 16.06 -0.57 -14.93
CA ASP A 5 16.75 -1.08 -13.74
C ASP A 5 15.76 -1.55 -12.69
N LEU A 6 14.68 -0.80 -12.48
CA LEU A 6 13.60 -1.16 -11.56
C LEU A 6 12.93 -2.46 -11.95
N LEU A 7 12.68 -2.66 -13.25
CA LEU A 7 12.09 -3.89 -13.77
C LEU A 7 13.02 -5.09 -13.57
N LYS A 8 14.34 -4.89 -13.77
CA LYS A 8 15.38 -5.91 -13.56
C LYS A 8 15.46 -6.32 -12.09
N ILE A 9 15.41 -5.35 -11.16
CA ILE A 9 15.43 -5.58 -9.70
C ILE A 9 14.19 -6.37 -9.26
N ILE A 10 13.00 -5.96 -9.70
CA ILE A 10 11.76 -6.65 -9.36
C ILE A 10 11.79 -8.09 -9.86
N ARG A 11 12.26 -8.31 -11.09
CA ARG A 11 12.37 -9.66 -11.69
C ARG A 11 13.38 -10.54 -10.94
N LYS A 12 14.49 -9.96 -10.49
CA LYS A 12 15.52 -10.64 -9.68
C LYS A 12 14.99 -11.05 -8.31
N HIS A 13 14.17 -10.22 -7.67
CA HIS A 13 13.61 -10.43 -6.33
C HIS A 13 12.10 -10.67 -6.34
N LEU A 14 11.57 -11.26 -7.43
CA LEU A 14 10.15 -11.50 -7.63
C LEU A 14 9.50 -12.27 -6.47
N VAL A 15 10.15 -13.29 -5.96
CA VAL A 15 9.65 -14.09 -4.83
C VAL A 15 9.46 -13.22 -3.57
N THR A 16 10.42 -12.35 -3.28
CA THR A 16 10.32 -11.43 -2.13
C THR A 16 9.19 -10.42 -2.31
N ALA A 17 9.05 -9.87 -3.52
CA ALA A 17 7.96 -8.95 -3.85
C ALA A 17 6.58 -9.62 -3.72
N ILE A 18 6.43 -10.87 -4.21
CA ILE A 18 5.19 -11.63 -4.11
C ILE A 18 4.86 -11.97 -2.65
N ILE A 19 5.84 -12.39 -1.85
CA ILE A 19 5.61 -12.69 -0.43
C ILE A 19 5.13 -11.44 0.30
N ALA A 20 5.80 -10.30 0.12
CA ALA A 20 5.41 -9.05 0.73
C ALA A 20 3.99 -8.60 0.28
N PHE A 21 3.70 -8.72 -1.00
CA PHE A 21 2.36 -8.45 -1.55
C PHE A 21 1.29 -9.33 -0.90
N VAL A 22 1.50 -10.64 -0.85
CA VAL A 22 0.55 -11.60 -0.28
C VAL A 22 0.32 -11.32 1.20
N VAL A 23 1.37 -11.01 1.97
CA VAL A 23 1.24 -10.68 3.40
C VAL A 23 0.37 -9.44 3.61
N VAL A 24 0.56 -8.39 2.83
CA VAL A 24 -0.24 -7.16 2.93
C VAL A 24 -1.70 -7.42 2.54
N VAL A 25 -1.94 -8.10 1.42
CA VAL A 25 -3.30 -8.42 0.95
C VAL A 25 -4.01 -9.36 1.93
N ALA A 26 -3.31 -10.35 2.48
CA ALA A 26 -3.85 -11.25 3.50
C ALA A 26 -4.20 -10.48 4.79
N GLY A 27 -3.36 -9.56 5.23
CA GLY A 27 -3.63 -8.71 6.40
C GLY A 27 -4.86 -7.83 6.21
N VAL A 28 -4.97 -7.14 5.07
CA VAL A 28 -6.15 -6.32 4.73
C VAL A 28 -7.41 -7.18 4.60
N SER A 29 -7.29 -8.35 3.99
CA SER A 29 -8.41 -9.29 3.86
C SER A 29 -8.86 -9.79 5.23
N ALA A 30 -7.94 -10.21 6.09
CA ALA A 30 -8.25 -10.64 7.44
C ALA A 30 -8.97 -9.53 8.22
N TYR A 31 -8.46 -8.30 8.19
CA TYR A 31 -9.13 -7.15 8.81
C TYR A 31 -10.56 -6.95 8.26
N THR A 32 -10.72 -7.00 6.94
CA THR A 32 -12.01 -6.74 6.28
C THR A 32 -13.06 -7.79 6.60
N PHE A 33 -12.65 -9.06 6.79
CA PHE A 33 -13.57 -10.16 7.09
C PHE A 33 -13.81 -10.35 8.60
N LEU A 34 -12.85 -9.97 9.45
CA LEU A 34 -12.99 -10.06 10.90
C LEU A 34 -13.65 -8.82 11.52
N ALA A 35 -13.64 -7.67 10.84
CA ALA A 35 -14.28 -6.47 11.34
C ALA A 35 -15.80 -6.67 11.46
N PRO A 36 -16.43 -6.26 12.58
CA PRO A 36 -17.86 -6.39 12.78
C PRO A 36 -18.61 -5.63 11.68
N PRO A 37 -19.63 -6.25 11.08
CA PRO A 37 -20.43 -5.57 10.08
C PRO A 37 -21.22 -4.43 10.72
N LYS A 38 -21.36 -3.30 10.01
CA LYS A 38 -22.24 -2.21 10.39
C LYS A 38 -23.28 -2.00 9.29
N TYR A 39 -24.48 -1.64 9.72
CA TYR A 39 -25.63 -1.39 8.86
C TYR A 39 -26.07 0.04 9.02
N THR A 40 -26.44 0.70 7.94
CA THR A 40 -26.94 2.08 7.95
C THR A 40 -28.37 2.08 7.46
N ALA A 41 -29.27 2.58 8.29
CA ALA A 41 -30.67 2.83 7.93
C ALA A 41 -30.92 4.33 7.90
N THR A 42 -31.72 4.81 6.93
CA THR A 42 -31.99 6.24 6.76
C THR A 42 -33.47 6.49 6.72
N ALA A 43 -33.97 7.35 7.63
CA ALA A 43 -35.29 7.96 7.59
C ALA A 43 -35.19 9.34 6.94
N GLN A 44 -36.26 9.77 6.27
CA GLN A 44 -36.36 11.09 5.67
C GLN A 44 -37.58 11.82 6.19
N ALA A 45 -37.37 13.01 6.72
CA ALA A 45 -38.40 13.94 7.14
C ALA A 45 -38.40 15.19 6.27
N MET A 46 -39.55 15.85 6.14
CA MET A 46 -39.72 17.09 5.42
C MET A 46 -40.34 18.14 6.35
N ALA A 47 -39.70 19.30 6.44
CA ALA A 47 -40.22 20.43 7.15
C ALA A 47 -41.07 21.33 6.23
N THR A 48 -42.26 21.67 6.64
CA THR A 48 -43.18 22.55 5.90
C THR A 48 -43.64 23.68 6.79
N TYR A 49 -43.94 24.82 6.20
CA TYR A 49 -44.56 25.92 6.92
C TYR A 49 -46.03 25.58 7.20
N ASN A 50 -46.46 25.72 8.45
CA ASN A 50 -47.82 25.49 8.88
C ASN A 50 -48.61 26.78 8.67
N ALA A 51 -49.18 26.95 7.46
CA ALA A 51 -50.08 28.05 7.19
C ALA A 51 -51.37 27.81 7.97
N SER A 52 -51.72 28.68 8.89
CA SER A 52 -53.05 28.72 9.55
C SER A 52 -54.13 28.85 8.48
N GLN A 53 -55.24 28.15 8.58
CA GLN A 53 -56.29 28.03 7.56
C GLN A 53 -57.02 29.33 7.19
N ASP A 54 -56.65 30.48 7.74
CA ASP A 54 -57.28 31.77 7.49
C ASP A 54 -56.56 32.57 6.41
N GLY A 55 -56.86 32.30 5.14
CA GLY A 55 -56.81 33.22 4.01
C GLY A 55 -55.45 33.91 3.70
N GLU A 56 -54.31 33.24 3.93
CA GLU A 56 -53.00 33.85 3.73
C GLU A 56 -52.61 34.07 2.27
N SER A 57 -52.06 35.25 2.01
CA SER A 57 -51.61 35.70 0.70
C SER A 57 -50.33 34.97 0.25
N ILE A 58 -50.10 34.84 -1.05
CA ILE A 58 -48.94 34.26 -1.70
C ILE A 58 -47.61 34.81 -1.13
N SER A 59 -47.59 36.02 -0.63
CA SER A 59 -46.43 36.69 -0.02
C SER A 59 -46.03 36.04 1.32
N GLN A 60 -47.01 35.60 2.12
CA GLN A 60 -46.72 34.91 3.40
C GLN A 60 -46.18 33.50 3.18
N GLN A 61 -46.62 32.82 2.15
CA GLN A 61 -46.11 31.52 1.77
C GLN A 61 -44.63 31.54 1.31
N SER A 62 -44.24 32.60 0.58
CA SER A 62 -42.83 32.79 0.18
C SER A 62 -41.94 33.13 1.37
N THR A 63 -42.42 33.94 2.32
CA THR A 63 -41.72 34.27 3.56
C THR A 63 -41.57 33.05 4.45
N GLY A 64 -42.61 32.20 4.55
CA GLY A 64 -42.57 30.94 5.27
C GLY A 64 -41.56 29.95 4.68
N GLY A 65 -41.45 29.86 3.35
CA GLY A 65 -40.45 29.06 2.68
C GLY A 65 -39.01 29.47 2.99
N THR A 66 -38.73 30.76 3.01
CA THR A 66 -37.42 31.32 3.39
C THR A 66 -37.11 31.06 4.87
N TYR A 67 -38.11 31.17 5.74
CA TYR A 67 -37.97 30.86 7.16
C TYR A 67 -37.55 29.40 7.37
N ILE A 68 -38.28 28.46 6.75
CA ILE A 68 -37.93 27.03 6.79
C ILE A 68 -36.50 26.79 6.29
N SER A 69 -36.13 27.39 5.14
CA SER A 69 -34.80 27.19 4.56
C SER A 69 -33.67 27.67 5.49
N ASN A 70 -33.90 28.70 6.28
CA ASN A 70 -32.94 29.18 7.27
C ASN A 70 -32.92 28.30 8.52
N GLN A 71 -34.08 27.85 8.99
CA GLN A 71 -34.23 27.10 10.21
C GLN A 71 -33.70 25.64 10.08
N ILE A 72 -33.96 25.01 8.93
CA ILE A 72 -33.65 23.60 8.68
C ILE A 72 -32.13 23.28 8.77
N THR A 73 -31.30 24.29 8.54
CA THR A 73 -29.83 24.15 8.68
C THR A 73 -29.38 23.87 10.12
N SER A 74 -30.23 24.21 11.12
CA SER A 74 -29.97 23.98 12.54
C SER A 74 -30.45 22.60 13.01
N TYR A 75 -31.30 21.93 12.25
CA TYR A 75 -31.89 20.64 12.66
C TYR A 75 -30.87 19.51 12.82
N PRO A 76 -29.78 19.38 12.01
CA PRO A 76 -28.73 18.45 12.25
C PRO A 76 -28.09 18.58 13.64
N THR A 77 -27.83 19.81 14.07
CA THR A 77 -27.28 20.11 15.40
C THR A 77 -28.29 19.81 16.50
N LEU A 78 -29.55 20.16 16.31
CA LEU A 78 -30.63 19.87 17.26
C LEU A 78 -30.81 18.36 17.46
N ALA A 79 -30.77 17.59 16.40
CA ALA A 79 -30.94 16.15 16.44
C ALA A 79 -29.91 15.43 17.33
N ALA A 80 -28.71 15.99 17.47
CA ALA A 80 -27.65 15.44 18.31
C ALA A 80 -27.76 15.87 19.80
N THR A 81 -28.79 16.62 20.17
CA THR A 81 -28.93 17.09 21.56
C THR A 81 -29.57 16.04 22.46
N GLU A 82 -29.27 16.14 23.76
CA GLU A 82 -29.89 15.29 24.82
C GLU A 82 -31.42 15.31 24.75
N LYS A 83 -32.01 16.47 24.38
CA LYS A 83 -33.47 16.68 24.31
C LYS A 83 -34.10 15.74 23.27
N VAL A 84 -33.42 15.48 22.17
CA VAL A 84 -33.90 14.57 21.12
C VAL A 84 -33.50 13.12 21.41
N LEU A 85 -32.29 12.86 21.89
CA LEU A 85 -31.73 11.51 21.98
C LEU A 85 -32.13 10.75 23.25
N LYS A 86 -32.31 11.46 24.38
CA LYS A 86 -32.70 10.80 25.65
C LYS A 86 -34.07 10.10 25.58
N PRO A 87 -35.11 10.68 24.96
CA PRO A 87 -36.37 9.95 24.74
C PRO A 87 -36.17 8.67 23.88
N VAL A 88 -35.31 8.72 22.86
CA VAL A 88 -35.02 7.57 21.98
C VAL A 88 -34.35 6.45 22.75
N ILE A 89 -33.34 6.76 23.58
CA ILE A 89 -32.67 5.79 24.46
C ILE A 89 -33.67 5.07 25.36
N ASN A 90 -34.59 5.85 25.99
CA ASN A 90 -35.60 5.32 26.89
C ASN A 90 -36.64 4.46 26.15
N GLU A 91 -37.11 4.92 24.99
CA GLU A 91 -38.12 4.22 24.17
C GLU A 91 -37.64 2.86 23.67
N LEU A 92 -36.41 2.85 23.16
CA LEU A 92 -35.81 1.63 22.59
C LEU A 92 -35.09 0.77 23.63
N GLY A 93 -34.94 1.26 24.88
CA GLY A 93 -34.24 0.56 25.97
C GLY A 93 -32.78 0.32 25.67
N LEU A 94 -32.10 1.30 25.05
CA LEU A 94 -30.70 1.20 24.70
C LEU A 94 -29.83 1.34 25.96
N ASP A 95 -28.82 0.50 26.08
CA ASP A 95 -27.81 0.58 27.16
C ASP A 95 -26.61 1.43 26.73
N GLU A 96 -26.92 2.65 26.25
CA GLU A 96 -25.93 3.56 25.70
C GLU A 96 -26.12 4.97 26.28
N THR A 97 -25.04 5.77 26.22
CA THR A 97 -25.11 7.20 26.60
C THR A 97 -25.62 8.04 25.43
N VAL A 98 -26.04 9.29 25.73
CA VAL A 98 -26.45 10.24 24.69
C VAL A 98 -25.31 10.52 23.70
N ASP A 99 -24.06 10.59 24.20
CA ASP A 99 -22.89 10.83 23.36
C ASP A 99 -22.58 9.63 22.45
N ASP A 100 -22.75 8.41 22.93
CA ASP A 100 -22.59 7.19 22.12
C ASP A 100 -23.60 7.15 20.98
N LEU A 101 -24.88 7.40 21.29
CA LEU A 101 -25.94 7.44 20.29
C LEU A 101 -25.74 8.60 19.32
N ALA A 102 -25.28 9.76 19.78
CA ALA A 102 -24.95 10.90 18.91
C ALA A 102 -23.83 10.56 17.91
N GLY A 103 -22.87 9.71 18.32
CA GLY A 103 -21.82 9.18 17.42
C GLY A 103 -22.30 8.17 16.39
N GLN A 104 -23.45 7.53 16.63
CA GLN A 104 -24.05 6.54 15.73
C GLN A 104 -25.02 7.15 14.71
N ILE A 105 -25.47 8.36 14.94
CA ILE A 105 -26.39 9.05 14.02
C ILE A 105 -25.68 10.10 13.17
N THR A 106 -26.18 10.28 11.97
CA THR A 106 -25.76 11.36 11.08
C THR A 106 -27.03 12.01 10.51
N VAL A 107 -27.22 13.26 10.87
CA VAL A 107 -28.36 14.04 10.36
C VAL A 107 -27.86 15.07 9.38
N THR A 108 -28.46 15.10 8.20
CA THR A 108 -28.05 16.00 7.11
C THR A 108 -29.27 16.66 6.46
N ASN A 109 -29.09 17.90 6.07
CA ASN A 109 -30.05 18.60 5.22
C ASN A 109 -29.42 18.78 3.83
N PRO A 110 -29.99 18.16 2.76
CA PRO A 110 -29.52 18.39 1.40
C PRO A 110 -29.72 19.86 1.00
N THR A 111 -28.69 20.44 0.40
CA THR A 111 -28.68 21.88 0.07
C THR A 111 -29.89 22.29 -0.74
N ASN A 112 -30.51 23.40 -0.36
CA ASN A 112 -31.72 24.00 -1.00
C ASN A 112 -32.93 23.07 -1.01
N THR A 113 -33.07 22.21 0.00
CA THR A 113 -34.27 21.38 0.18
C THR A 113 -34.85 21.53 1.58
N ALA A 114 -36.14 21.20 1.71
CA ALA A 114 -36.81 21.14 3.00
C ALA A 114 -36.73 19.73 3.64
N PHE A 115 -35.85 18.87 3.14
CA PHE A 115 -35.66 17.53 3.66
C PHE A 115 -34.58 17.44 4.72
N VAL A 116 -34.78 16.54 5.67
CA VAL A 116 -33.79 16.12 6.68
C VAL A 116 -33.65 14.63 6.58
N ASN A 117 -32.43 14.19 6.30
CA ASN A 117 -32.07 12.79 6.28
C ASN A 117 -31.46 12.40 7.62
N ILE A 118 -32.02 11.43 8.28
CA ILE A 118 -31.58 10.89 9.56
C ILE A 118 -31.05 9.48 9.32
N ALA A 119 -29.74 9.31 9.32
CA ALA A 119 -29.08 8.04 9.18
C ALA A 119 -28.60 7.55 10.54
N ALA A 120 -28.88 6.29 10.88
CA ALA A 120 -28.35 5.60 12.04
C ALA A 120 -27.50 4.40 11.62
N VAL A 121 -26.40 4.17 12.34
CA VAL A 121 -25.45 3.11 12.08
C VAL A 121 -25.37 2.20 13.28
N ASP A 122 -25.68 0.92 13.09
CA ASP A 122 -25.62 -0.07 14.15
C ASP A 122 -25.09 -1.42 13.64
N GLY A 123 -24.71 -2.32 14.56
CA GLY A 123 -24.34 -3.71 14.26
C GLY A 123 -25.54 -4.60 13.89
N ASP A 124 -26.72 -4.26 14.39
CA ASP A 124 -27.99 -4.91 14.05
C ASP A 124 -28.78 -4.08 13.02
N PRO A 125 -29.11 -4.64 11.85
CA PRO A 125 -29.83 -3.91 10.81
C PRO A 125 -31.22 -3.45 11.23
N LYS A 126 -31.90 -4.19 12.13
CA LYS A 126 -33.20 -3.80 12.66
C LYS A 126 -33.06 -2.63 13.63
N GLN A 127 -32.09 -2.70 14.54
CA GLN A 127 -31.83 -1.65 15.51
C GLN A 127 -31.42 -0.33 14.83
N ALA A 128 -30.61 -0.39 13.77
CA ALA A 128 -30.31 0.78 12.94
C ALA A 128 -31.56 1.46 12.39
N ALA A 129 -32.53 0.68 11.87
CA ALA A 129 -33.79 1.21 11.36
C ALA A 129 -34.68 1.79 12.48
N ASP A 130 -34.79 1.10 13.61
CA ASP A 130 -35.57 1.53 14.77
C ASP A 130 -34.99 2.82 15.36
N ILE A 131 -33.68 2.95 15.50
CA ILE A 131 -33.00 4.19 15.95
C ILE A 131 -33.29 5.34 14.98
N ALA A 132 -33.08 5.16 13.67
CA ALA A 132 -33.31 6.22 12.69
C ALA A 132 -34.78 6.72 12.71
N ASN A 133 -35.74 5.82 12.85
CA ASN A 133 -37.17 6.17 12.94
C ASN A 133 -37.50 6.87 14.25
N ALA A 134 -37.01 6.37 15.39
CA ALA A 134 -37.25 6.98 16.70
C ALA A 134 -36.62 8.37 16.80
N VAL A 135 -35.40 8.58 16.26
CA VAL A 135 -34.77 9.90 16.20
C VAL A 135 -35.59 10.86 15.31
N ALA A 136 -36.13 10.38 14.19
CA ALA A 136 -36.98 11.20 13.31
C ALA A 136 -38.27 11.64 14.02
N GLU A 137 -38.94 10.75 14.75
CA GLU A 137 -40.16 11.09 15.53
C GLU A 137 -39.83 11.99 16.74
N SER A 138 -38.74 11.74 17.46
CA SER A 138 -38.32 12.59 18.56
C SER A 138 -37.93 13.98 18.09
N LEU A 139 -37.17 14.09 16.98
CA LEU A 139 -36.82 15.38 16.37
C LEU A 139 -38.08 16.17 15.94
N LYS A 140 -39.04 15.50 15.28
CA LYS A 140 -40.33 16.09 14.93
C LYS A 140 -41.05 16.62 16.16
N THR A 141 -41.13 15.83 17.21
CA THR A 141 -41.81 16.23 18.47
C THR A 141 -41.16 17.45 19.09
N VAL A 142 -39.82 17.49 19.13
CA VAL A 142 -39.06 18.64 19.66
C VAL A 142 -39.25 19.88 18.80
N ILE A 143 -39.28 19.76 17.47
CA ILE A 143 -39.50 20.90 16.56
C ILE A 143 -40.93 21.44 16.66
N GLU A 144 -41.92 20.55 16.71
CA GLU A 144 -43.31 20.95 16.71
C GLU A 144 -43.81 21.47 18.07
N ASN A 145 -43.31 20.94 19.18
CA ASN A 145 -43.86 21.22 20.51
C ASN A 145 -42.93 22.07 21.38
N ASP A 146 -41.61 21.91 21.26
CA ASP A 146 -40.67 22.41 22.26
C ASP A 146 -39.86 23.65 21.80
N LEU A 147 -39.72 23.87 20.49
CA LEU A 147 -38.98 25.01 19.97
C LEU A 147 -39.73 26.32 19.97
N TYR A 148 -41.05 26.27 20.07
CA TYR A 148 -41.91 27.47 19.96
C TYR A 148 -42.75 27.64 21.22
N THR A 149 -42.82 28.86 21.73
CA THR A 149 -43.57 29.24 22.95
C THR A 149 -45.02 29.61 22.71
N GLY A 150 -45.56 29.40 21.49
CA GLY A 150 -46.95 29.67 21.14
C GLY A 150 -47.80 28.41 21.06
N ASP A 151 -49.14 28.57 20.99
CA ASP A 151 -50.10 27.46 20.92
C ASP A 151 -49.98 26.61 19.64
N THR A 152 -49.31 27.11 18.60
CA THR A 152 -49.10 26.39 17.34
C THR A 152 -47.68 26.64 16.79
N SER A 153 -47.00 25.56 16.42
CA SER A 153 -45.70 25.65 15.74
C SER A 153 -45.87 26.17 14.30
N PRO A 154 -45.08 27.19 13.89
CA PRO A 154 -45.05 27.61 12.49
C PRO A 154 -44.44 26.55 11.54
N VAL A 155 -43.82 25.51 12.11
CA VAL A 155 -43.19 24.42 11.35
C VAL A 155 -43.90 23.11 11.62
N LYS A 156 -44.26 22.42 10.56
CA LYS A 156 -44.78 21.06 10.59
C LYS A 156 -43.74 20.10 9.99
N VAL A 157 -43.38 19.05 10.71
CA VAL A 157 -42.47 18.03 10.24
C VAL A 157 -43.22 16.76 9.89
N SER A 158 -43.08 16.29 8.67
CA SER A 158 -43.73 15.07 8.19
C SER A 158 -42.65 14.04 7.85
N ILE A 159 -42.76 12.84 8.39
CA ILE A 159 -41.89 11.72 7.99
C ILE A 159 -42.35 11.22 6.62
N VAL A 160 -41.56 11.50 5.60
CA VAL A 160 -41.85 11.16 4.21
C VAL A 160 -41.46 9.72 3.91
N GLN A 161 -40.34 9.28 4.48
CA GLN A 161 -39.86 7.92 4.33
C GLN A 161 -39.34 7.39 5.67
N LYS A 162 -39.93 6.29 6.13
CA LYS A 162 -39.42 5.54 7.28
C LYS A 162 -38.17 4.77 6.87
N ALA A 163 -37.20 4.70 7.78
CA ALA A 163 -36.04 3.83 7.62
C ALA A 163 -36.50 2.38 7.55
N GLN A 164 -36.02 1.67 6.54
CA GLN A 164 -36.22 0.24 6.38
C GLN A 164 -34.97 -0.51 6.86
N THR A 165 -35.19 -1.76 7.30
CA THR A 165 -34.09 -2.65 7.70
C THR A 165 -33.16 -2.87 6.50
N PRO A 166 -31.87 -2.46 6.56
CA PRO A 166 -30.95 -2.60 5.45
C PRO A 166 -30.60 -4.08 5.21
N LEU A 167 -30.65 -4.50 3.95
CA LEU A 167 -30.32 -5.87 3.54
C LEU A 167 -28.82 -6.08 3.34
N THR A 168 -28.06 -4.98 3.19
CA THR A 168 -26.63 -5.03 2.92
C THR A 168 -25.84 -4.23 3.96
N LYS A 169 -24.68 -4.75 4.32
CA LYS A 169 -23.77 -4.05 5.23
C LYS A 169 -23.20 -2.78 4.57
N SER A 170 -23.14 -1.68 5.32
CA SER A 170 -22.56 -0.41 4.89
C SER A 170 -21.05 -0.33 5.13
N SER A 171 -20.54 -1.07 6.14
CA SER A 171 -19.13 -1.12 6.50
C SER A 171 -18.76 -2.53 7.01
N PRO A 172 -17.51 -3.00 6.76
CA PRO A 172 -16.52 -2.43 5.83
C PRO A 172 -16.93 -2.61 4.36
N LYS A 173 -16.58 -1.65 3.51
CA LYS A 173 -16.76 -1.74 2.05
C LYS A 173 -15.73 -2.71 1.48
N THR A 174 -16.05 -4.01 1.47
CA THR A 174 -15.10 -5.10 1.12
C THR A 174 -14.34 -4.86 -0.18
N VAL A 175 -15.03 -4.45 -1.24
CA VAL A 175 -14.42 -4.21 -2.55
C VAL A 175 -13.41 -3.06 -2.49
N LEU A 176 -13.74 -1.97 -1.79
CA LEU A 176 -12.86 -0.81 -1.65
C LEU A 176 -11.61 -1.17 -0.84
N TYR A 177 -11.78 -1.85 0.30
CA TYR A 177 -10.65 -2.24 1.16
C TYR A 177 -9.71 -3.23 0.44
N LEU A 178 -10.27 -4.21 -0.30
CA LEU A 178 -9.45 -5.12 -1.10
C LEU A 178 -8.70 -4.40 -2.22
N ALA A 179 -9.35 -3.45 -2.92
CA ALA A 179 -8.69 -2.66 -3.95
C ALA A 179 -7.52 -1.85 -3.37
N VAL A 180 -7.73 -1.18 -2.23
CA VAL A 180 -6.67 -0.46 -1.51
C VAL A 180 -5.58 -1.44 -1.05
N GLY A 181 -5.94 -2.61 -0.55
CA GLY A 181 -5.00 -3.65 -0.14
C GLY A 181 -4.10 -4.13 -1.29
N VAL A 182 -4.66 -4.31 -2.48
CA VAL A 182 -3.89 -4.68 -3.69
C VAL A 182 -2.90 -3.57 -4.07
N VAL A 183 -3.33 -2.30 -4.10
CA VAL A 183 -2.45 -1.18 -4.43
C VAL A 183 -1.32 -1.03 -3.40
N LEU A 184 -1.65 -1.07 -2.10
CA LEU A 184 -0.65 -1.01 -1.03
C LEU A 184 0.29 -2.22 -1.09
N GLY A 185 -0.23 -3.41 -1.35
CA GLY A 185 0.56 -4.62 -1.50
C GLY A 185 1.58 -4.53 -2.65
N LEU A 186 1.18 -3.97 -3.80
CA LEU A 186 2.09 -3.73 -4.93
C LEU A 186 3.20 -2.74 -4.55
N ILE A 187 2.86 -1.64 -3.89
CA ILE A 187 3.84 -0.64 -3.45
C ILE A 187 4.83 -1.29 -2.47
N VAL A 188 4.35 -1.97 -1.43
CA VAL A 188 5.19 -2.62 -0.42
C VAL A 188 6.04 -3.74 -1.05
N GLY A 189 5.50 -4.50 -1.99
CA GLY A 189 6.23 -5.54 -2.74
C GLY A 189 7.42 -4.98 -3.53
N VAL A 190 7.23 -3.87 -4.23
CA VAL A 190 8.30 -3.18 -4.96
C VAL A 190 9.36 -2.65 -3.98
N PHE A 191 8.95 -2.00 -2.90
CA PHE A 191 9.89 -1.51 -1.88
C PHE A 191 10.68 -2.64 -1.23
N ALA A 192 10.05 -3.79 -0.93
CA ALA A 192 10.73 -4.94 -0.36
C ALA A 192 11.79 -5.51 -1.32
N ALA A 193 11.50 -5.55 -2.62
CA ALA A 193 12.47 -5.96 -3.65
C ALA A 193 13.65 -4.99 -3.72
N LEU A 194 13.40 -3.68 -3.71
CA LEU A 194 14.44 -2.64 -3.73
C LEU A 194 15.33 -2.69 -2.49
N ILE A 195 14.74 -2.81 -1.30
CA ILE A 195 15.50 -2.91 -0.05
C ILE A 195 16.39 -4.16 -0.07
N LYS A 196 15.86 -5.29 -0.54
CA LYS A 196 16.63 -6.53 -0.64
C LYS A 196 17.78 -6.41 -1.62
N ASP A 197 17.60 -5.74 -2.74
CA ASP A 197 18.65 -5.50 -3.72
C ASP A 197 19.73 -4.54 -3.17
N LEU A 198 19.34 -3.48 -2.48
CA LEU A 198 20.27 -2.56 -1.81
C LEU A 198 21.09 -3.22 -0.69
N LEU A 199 20.51 -4.20 0.00
CA LEU A 199 21.20 -4.96 1.05
C LEU A 199 22.04 -6.11 0.47
N ASN A 200 21.90 -6.42 -0.82
CA ASN A 200 22.70 -7.44 -1.47
C ASN A 200 24.09 -6.88 -1.83
N THR A 201 25.06 -7.21 -1.01
CA THR A 201 26.48 -6.81 -1.21
C THR A 201 27.28 -7.79 -2.05
N ARG A 202 26.63 -8.83 -2.61
CA ARG A 202 27.31 -9.83 -3.43
C ARG A 202 27.58 -9.27 -4.82
N VAL A 203 28.80 -9.48 -5.29
CA VAL A 203 29.20 -9.24 -6.67
C VAL A 203 28.61 -10.34 -7.54
N GLU A 204 27.71 -10.03 -8.43
CA GLU A 204 27.07 -10.99 -9.33
C GLU A 204 27.47 -10.79 -10.79
N GLU A 205 27.81 -9.58 -11.17
CA GLU A 205 28.24 -9.27 -12.54
C GLU A 205 29.61 -8.56 -12.54
N PRO A 206 30.43 -8.75 -13.58
CA PRO A 206 31.69 -8.00 -13.75
C PRO A 206 31.53 -6.47 -13.78
N SER A 207 30.34 -6.00 -14.12
CA SER A 207 29.94 -4.60 -14.09
C SER A 207 29.94 -4.01 -12.67
N ASP A 208 29.63 -4.82 -11.66
CA ASP A 208 29.57 -4.41 -10.24
C ASP A 208 30.97 -4.02 -9.74
N VAL A 209 31.99 -4.78 -10.19
CA VAL A 209 33.38 -4.53 -9.84
C VAL A 209 33.89 -3.24 -10.46
N ARG A 210 33.51 -2.91 -11.71
CA ARG A 210 33.96 -1.69 -12.39
C ARG A 210 33.54 -0.41 -11.68
N GLY A 211 32.42 -0.44 -10.98
CA GLY A 211 31.91 0.70 -10.22
C GLY A 211 32.71 0.98 -8.94
N VAL A 212 33.34 -0.04 -8.38
CA VAL A 212 34.06 0.02 -7.09
C VAL A 212 35.57 0.13 -7.31
N VAL A 213 36.11 -0.67 -8.23
CA VAL A 213 37.54 -0.71 -8.53
C VAL A 213 37.75 -0.01 -9.87
N ARG A 214 38.58 1.04 -9.89
CA ARG A 214 38.96 1.79 -11.12
C ARG A 214 39.92 0.98 -12.00
N ALA A 215 39.64 -0.29 -12.21
CA ALA A 215 40.45 -1.19 -13.00
C ALA A 215 39.58 -1.96 -14.02
N SER A 216 40.15 -2.29 -15.17
CA SER A 216 39.47 -3.07 -16.18
C SER A 216 39.46 -4.55 -15.77
N SER A 217 38.33 -5.22 -16.01
CA SER A 217 38.26 -6.68 -15.87
C SER A 217 39.12 -7.37 -16.94
N LEU A 218 40.00 -8.26 -16.52
CA LEU A 218 40.83 -9.05 -17.42
C LEU A 218 40.09 -10.23 -18.03
N GLY A 219 39.04 -10.71 -17.35
CA GLY A 219 38.23 -11.83 -17.79
C GLY A 219 37.35 -12.37 -16.66
N SER A 220 36.53 -13.35 -16.98
CA SER A 220 35.68 -14.05 -16.03
C SER A 220 35.77 -15.53 -16.30
N VAL A 221 36.20 -16.30 -15.30
CA VAL A 221 36.30 -17.75 -15.38
C VAL A 221 35.10 -18.34 -14.64
N PRO A 222 34.23 -19.12 -15.31
CA PRO A 222 33.10 -19.73 -14.64
C PRO A 222 33.57 -20.82 -13.65
N VAL A 223 32.81 -21.05 -12.62
CA VAL A 223 33.02 -22.16 -11.68
C VAL A 223 32.74 -23.47 -12.41
N ASP A 224 33.70 -24.39 -12.41
CA ASP A 224 33.60 -25.69 -13.06
C ASP A 224 34.42 -26.71 -12.26
N ASP A 225 33.93 -27.94 -12.17
CA ASP A 225 34.61 -29.05 -11.47
C ASP A 225 36.01 -29.34 -12.03
N LEU A 226 36.26 -28.97 -13.28
CA LEU A 226 37.58 -29.09 -13.91
C LEU A 226 38.66 -28.23 -13.25
N LEU A 227 38.26 -27.12 -12.62
CA LEU A 227 39.17 -26.24 -11.89
C LEU A 227 39.60 -26.81 -10.55
N GLU A 228 38.87 -27.80 -10.01
CA GLU A 228 39.23 -28.50 -8.79
C GLU A 228 40.28 -29.63 -9.05
N SER A 229 40.54 -29.93 -10.32
CA SER A 229 41.51 -30.95 -10.68
C SER A 229 42.95 -30.54 -10.33
N LYS A 230 43.79 -31.50 -9.97
CA LYS A 230 45.24 -31.26 -9.71
C LYS A 230 46.02 -30.86 -10.98
N ARG A 231 45.42 -30.92 -12.16
CA ARG A 231 46.07 -30.58 -13.43
C ARG A 231 45.47 -29.26 -13.97
N PRO A 232 46.33 -28.37 -14.51
CA PRO A 232 45.84 -27.16 -15.17
C PRO A 232 44.86 -27.46 -16.29
N VAL A 233 43.82 -26.65 -16.42
CA VAL A 233 42.76 -26.85 -17.45
C VAL A 233 43.34 -26.78 -18.86
N LEU A 234 44.30 -25.88 -19.10
CA LEU A 234 44.95 -25.75 -20.41
C LEU A 234 45.68 -27.01 -20.80
N VAL A 235 46.19 -27.81 -19.82
CA VAL A 235 46.86 -29.07 -20.10
C VAL A 235 45.85 -30.23 -20.22
N SER A 236 44.82 -30.25 -19.37
CA SER A 236 43.84 -31.36 -19.34
C SER A 236 42.80 -31.27 -20.42
N ARG A 237 42.36 -30.04 -20.78
CA ARG A 237 41.37 -29.76 -21.85
C ARG A 237 41.74 -28.50 -22.65
N PRO A 238 42.78 -28.54 -23.47
CA PRO A 238 43.34 -27.36 -24.16
C PRO A 238 42.34 -26.65 -25.09
N ASN A 239 41.36 -27.39 -25.62
CA ASN A 239 40.33 -26.84 -26.52
C ASN A 239 38.97 -26.56 -25.79
N GLY A 240 38.98 -26.54 -24.47
CA GLY A 240 37.77 -26.26 -23.68
C GLY A 240 37.50 -24.78 -23.54
N ALA A 241 36.21 -24.43 -23.29
CA ALA A 241 35.81 -23.04 -23.11
C ALA A 241 36.57 -22.33 -21.97
N ILE A 242 36.89 -23.06 -20.89
CA ILE A 242 37.62 -22.48 -19.73
C ILE A 242 39.09 -22.21 -20.16
N ALA A 243 39.72 -23.07 -20.95
CA ALA A 243 41.07 -22.85 -21.46
C ALA A 243 41.12 -21.56 -22.32
N GLU A 244 40.09 -21.33 -23.16
CA GLU A 244 39.95 -20.09 -23.93
C GLU A 244 39.81 -18.85 -23.05
N GLU A 245 39.09 -18.94 -21.92
CA GLU A 245 39.01 -17.86 -20.97
C GLU A 245 40.39 -17.49 -20.39
N PHE A 246 41.23 -18.45 -20.05
CA PHE A 246 42.59 -18.21 -19.58
C PHE A 246 43.49 -17.62 -20.68
N ARG A 247 43.36 -18.04 -21.95
CA ARG A 247 44.07 -17.42 -23.08
C ARG A 247 43.62 -15.98 -23.29
N ARG A 248 42.31 -15.71 -23.12
CA ARG A 248 41.78 -14.33 -23.19
C ARG A 248 42.33 -13.46 -22.04
N ILE A 249 42.42 -14.01 -20.84
CA ILE A 249 43.03 -13.30 -19.71
C ILE A 249 44.52 -13.01 -20.00
N HIS A 250 45.24 -13.97 -20.53
CA HIS A 250 46.64 -13.79 -20.95
C HIS A 250 46.77 -12.66 -21.97
N THR A 251 46.00 -12.66 -23.05
CA THR A 251 45.99 -11.59 -24.07
C THR A 251 45.70 -10.22 -23.46
N ASN A 252 44.73 -10.13 -22.52
CA ASN A 252 44.43 -8.90 -21.84
C ASN A 252 45.53 -8.42 -20.92
N ILE A 253 46.26 -9.32 -20.23
CA ILE A 253 47.44 -8.99 -19.45
C ILE A 253 48.53 -8.46 -20.36
N GLU A 254 48.81 -9.10 -21.49
CA GLU A 254 49.79 -8.68 -22.47
C GLU A 254 49.50 -7.27 -23.03
N PHE A 255 48.22 -7.00 -23.34
CA PHE A 255 47.75 -5.71 -23.83
C PHE A 255 47.95 -4.58 -22.81
N LEU A 256 47.79 -4.86 -21.51
CA LEU A 256 48.06 -3.86 -20.46
C LEU A 256 49.52 -3.56 -20.25
N GLN A 257 50.41 -4.40 -20.77
CA GLN A 257 51.87 -4.30 -20.59
C GLN A 257 52.58 -3.69 -21.79
N THR A 258 51.94 -2.75 -22.48
CA THR A 258 52.42 -2.17 -23.74
C THR A 258 53.77 -1.43 -23.61
N ASP A 259 54.18 -1.00 -22.39
CA ASP A 259 55.49 -0.33 -22.12
C ASP A 259 56.53 -1.34 -21.61
N ARG A 260 56.87 -2.32 -22.43
CA ARG A 260 57.91 -3.30 -22.10
C ARG A 260 59.31 -2.70 -22.28
N THR A 261 60.07 -2.64 -21.21
CA THR A 261 61.52 -2.42 -21.29
C THR A 261 62.16 -3.79 -21.59
N GLU A 262 62.83 -3.93 -22.73
CA GLU A 262 63.48 -5.17 -23.12
C GLU A 262 64.47 -5.64 -22.03
N GLY A 263 64.36 -6.90 -21.64
CA GLY A 263 65.28 -7.52 -20.67
C GLY A 263 64.87 -7.45 -19.20
N VAL A 264 63.76 -6.78 -18.87
CA VAL A 264 63.22 -6.72 -17.49
C VAL A 264 62.11 -7.73 -17.31
N GLY A 265 62.25 -8.66 -16.33
CA GLY A 265 61.19 -9.59 -15.95
C GLY A 265 60.00 -8.85 -15.36
N GLN A 266 58.81 -9.36 -15.64
CA GLN A 266 57.54 -8.81 -15.12
C GLN A 266 57.08 -9.60 -13.88
N LEU A 267 56.57 -8.89 -12.91
CA LEU A 267 55.99 -9.45 -11.70
C LEU A 267 54.44 -9.35 -11.79
N LEU A 268 53.78 -10.49 -11.80
CA LEU A 268 52.32 -10.59 -11.70
C LEU A 268 51.95 -11.14 -10.33
N VAL A 269 51.19 -10.39 -9.55
CA VAL A 269 50.70 -10.79 -8.21
C VAL A 269 49.23 -11.12 -8.31
N ILE A 270 48.84 -12.35 -7.93
CA ILE A 270 47.45 -12.80 -7.86
C ILE A 270 47.06 -12.90 -6.40
N THR A 271 46.03 -12.14 -6.03
CA THR A 271 45.51 -12.09 -4.67
C THR A 271 43.99 -12.16 -4.65
N SER A 272 43.38 -12.39 -3.50
CA SER A 272 41.94 -12.38 -3.28
C SER A 272 41.61 -11.86 -1.89
N ALA A 273 40.34 -11.50 -1.67
CA ALA A 273 39.87 -10.96 -0.40
C ALA A 273 39.67 -12.06 0.67
N GLN A 274 39.36 -13.29 0.25
CA GLN A 274 39.07 -14.39 1.17
C GLN A 274 39.82 -15.65 0.77
N PRO A 275 40.04 -16.60 1.71
CA PRO A 275 40.53 -17.92 1.41
C PRO A 275 39.61 -18.68 0.44
N SER A 276 40.17 -19.58 -0.35
CA SER A 276 39.42 -20.45 -1.28
C SER A 276 38.69 -19.77 -2.44
N GLU A 277 39.06 -18.55 -2.80
CA GLU A 277 38.52 -17.81 -3.97
C GLU A 277 39.22 -18.18 -5.29
N GLY A 278 40.05 -19.20 -5.32
CA GLY A 278 40.67 -19.72 -6.53
C GLY A 278 42.03 -19.07 -6.89
N LYS A 279 42.71 -18.36 -5.95
CA LYS A 279 44.03 -17.75 -6.18
C LYS A 279 45.01 -18.67 -6.87
N THR A 280 45.28 -19.85 -6.26
CA THR A 280 46.23 -20.84 -6.76
C THR A 280 45.81 -21.38 -8.12
N THR A 281 44.52 -21.66 -8.31
CA THR A 281 43.95 -22.11 -9.59
C THR A 281 44.17 -21.09 -10.70
N MET A 282 43.87 -19.82 -10.41
CA MET A 282 44.10 -18.71 -11.33
C MET A 282 45.60 -18.53 -11.64
N ALA A 283 46.47 -18.58 -10.62
CA ALA A 283 47.90 -18.41 -10.78
C ALA A 283 48.51 -19.51 -11.67
N ILE A 284 48.17 -20.75 -11.40
CA ILE A 284 48.70 -21.92 -12.18
C ILE A 284 48.23 -21.84 -13.64
N ASN A 285 46.93 -21.66 -13.89
CA ASN A 285 46.39 -21.64 -15.25
C ASN A 285 46.87 -20.40 -16.05
N THR A 286 46.99 -19.24 -15.41
CA THR A 286 47.59 -18.04 -16.05
C THR A 286 49.06 -18.26 -16.38
N ALA A 287 49.84 -18.90 -15.50
CA ALA A 287 51.22 -19.22 -15.75
C ALA A 287 51.39 -20.20 -16.94
N VAL A 288 50.49 -21.19 -17.05
CA VAL A 288 50.47 -22.12 -18.20
C VAL A 288 50.11 -21.37 -19.49
N ALA A 289 49.10 -20.47 -19.46
CA ALA A 289 48.73 -19.69 -20.63
C ALA A 289 49.88 -18.79 -21.13
N LEU A 290 50.61 -18.18 -20.22
CA LEU A 290 51.82 -17.40 -20.56
C LEU A 290 52.93 -18.28 -21.15
N ALA A 291 53.13 -19.49 -20.62
CA ALA A 291 54.12 -20.47 -21.10
C ALA A 291 53.78 -21.03 -22.48
N GLU A 292 52.46 -21.25 -22.79
CA GLU A 292 52.03 -21.67 -24.14
C GLU A 292 52.48 -20.67 -25.24
N ASP A 293 52.55 -19.38 -24.91
CA ASP A 293 52.98 -18.33 -25.81
C ASP A 293 54.54 -18.13 -25.82
N GLY A 294 55.25 -19.02 -25.18
CA GLY A 294 56.74 -19.01 -25.18
C GLY A 294 57.40 -18.19 -24.08
N ALA A 295 56.66 -17.59 -23.15
CA ALA A 295 57.20 -16.88 -22.04
C ALA A 295 57.90 -17.85 -21.02
N LYS A 296 59.06 -17.40 -20.47
CA LYS A 296 59.69 -18.07 -19.34
C LYS A 296 59.05 -17.66 -18.03
N VAL A 297 58.28 -18.52 -17.43
CA VAL A 297 57.47 -18.21 -16.22
C VAL A 297 58.06 -18.93 -15.00
N LEU A 298 58.27 -18.18 -13.94
CA LEU A 298 58.58 -18.66 -12.59
C LEU A 298 57.33 -18.46 -11.72
N LEU A 299 56.71 -19.51 -11.26
CA LEU A 299 55.58 -19.46 -10.32
C LEU A 299 56.09 -19.62 -8.89
N ILE A 300 55.77 -18.66 -8.03
CA ILE A 300 56.13 -18.65 -6.61
C ILE A 300 54.80 -18.69 -5.80
N ASP A 301 54.64 -19.71 -4.98
CA ASP A 301 53.56 -19.78 -4.00
C ASP A 301 54.00 -19.10 -2.71
N ALA A 302 53.33 -18.02 -2.34
CA ALA A 302 53.61 -17.19 -1.18
C ALA A 302 52.42 -17.11 -0.21
N ASP A 303 51.39 -17.96 -0.40
CA ASP A 303 50.17 -18.01 0.42
C ASP A 303 50.31 -18.88 1.69
#